data_229aed3723b582bab05e080111cb2bec
#
_entry.id   229aed3723b582bab05e080111cb2bec
#
_cell.length_a   1.000
_cell.length_b   1.000
_cell.length_c   1.000
_cell.angle_alpha   90.00
_cell.angle_beta   90.00
_cell.angle_gamma   90.00
#
_symmetry.space_group_name_H-M   'P 1'
#
loop_
_entity.id
_entity.type
_entity.pdbx_description
1 polymer ?
#
loop_
_entity_poly.entity_id
_entity_poly.type
_entity_poly.pdbx_seq_one_letter_code
_entity_poly.pdbx_strand_id
1 'polypeptide(L)'
;MEGRSVQENGKDSSNGKDSSNGKGQRRSRHSRPGNVDLNGAPAIVSETHPLAMVYGGGGIFGIGYCVGVAHGLAEGGIPVATAPALGTSAGSWAASAVALGTPYEDIVNLEAPPIPNRTSGVLARIARELFGEATHPLVSVSAVTVRTRRRHILDGGHYPLADLVAASSAVPGLLPPHRIDGRLYVDGGMWSATSVDAAAKSKSVIVVAPLAGPHMGPIGRGAGYLLGRELHAWKARHRDRHISLIRPSRAIARYAGVNPMNLFDADRGRAVYPLAYEQGLRMAAEIRDKVAV
;
A
#
# COMPACT_ATOMS: atom_id res chain seq x y z
N MET A 1 17.38 -74.19 -11.99
CA MET A 1 17.85 -74.28 -13.39
C MET A 1 18.29 -72.85 -13.72
N GLU A 2 19.55 -72.55 -13.54
CA GLU A 2 20.64 -72.61 -14.52
C GLU A 2 20.45 -71.56 -15.60
N GLY A 3 21.35 -70.65 -15.92
CA GLY A 3 22.79 -70.51 -15.62
C GLY A 3 23.24 -69.19 -16.21
N ARG A 4 24.13 -68.52 -15.57
CA ARG A 4 25.58 -68.28 -15.82
C ARG A 4 25.94 -68.08 -17.30
N SER A 5 26.62 -66.94 -17.65
CA SER A 5 28.06 -66.69 -17.57
C SER A 5 28.38 -65.35 -18.30
N VAL A 6 29.10 -64.40 -17.78
CA VAL A 6 30.56 -64.20 -17.51
C VAL A 6 31.42 -63.88 -18.79
N GLN A 7 32.23 -62.83 -18.61
CA GLN A 7 33.54 -62.50 -19.21
C GLN A 7 33.55 -61.61 -20.45
N GLU A 8 34.50 -60.74 -20.71
CA GLU A 8 35.62 -60.08 -20.01
C GLU A 8 36.29 -59.10 -21.00
N ASN A 9 36.90 -58.07 -20.45
CA ASN A 9 38.14 -57.39 -20.85
C ASN A 9 38.44 -56.89 -22.27
N GLY A 10 38.97 -55.68 -22.28
CA GLY A 10 39.83 -55.12 -23.34
C GLY A 10 40.22 -53.68 -23.05
N LYS A 11 41.35 -53.49 -22.35
CA LYS A 11 42.14 -52.23 -22.29
C LYS A 11 42.68 -51.93 -23.69
N ASP A 12 42.76 -50.66 -24.10
CA ASP A 12 44.08 -50.05 -24.30
C ASP A 12 44.00 -48.52 -24.52
N SER A 13 45.07 -47.93 -24.09
CA SER A 13 45.45 -46.52 -24.03
C SER A 13 45.88 -45.94 -25.38
N SER A 14 45.64 -44.64 -25.62
CA SER A 14 46.69 -43.77 -26.13
C SER A 14 46.35 -42.30 -26.08
N ASN A 15 47.32 -41.57 -25.68
CA ASN A 15 47.57 -40.13 -25.59
C ASN A 15 47.27 -39.34 -26.86
N GLY A 16 46.75 -38.11 -26.70
CA GLY A 16 46.74 -37.10 -27.75
C GLY A 16 46.39 -35.73 -27.15
N LYS A 17 47.43 -34.97 -26.78
CA LYS A 17 47.33 -33.52 -26.50
C LYS A 17 46.99 -32.81 -27.78
N ASP A 18 45.95 -31.98 -27.79
CA ASP A 18 46.00 -30.75 -28.58
C ASP A 18 45.23 -29.63 -27.93
N SER A 19 45.90 -28.50 -27.80
CA SER A 19 45.44 -27.24 -27.27
C SER A 19 44.72 -26.44 -28.38
N SER A 20 43.48 -26.05 -28.20
CA SER A 20 42.91 -24.92 -28.94
C SER A 20 41.95 -24.12 -28.10
N ASN A 21 42.32 -22.91 -27.94
CA ASN A 21 41.68 -21.72 -27.42
C ASN A 21 40.24 -21.54 -27.92
N GLY A 22 39.23 -21.71 -27.09
CA GLY A 22 37.85 -21.47 -27.40
C GLY A 22 37.24 -20.47 -26.42
N LYS A 23 37.09 -19.23 -26.88
CA LYS A 23 36.47 -18.10 -26.21
C LYS A 23 35.15 -18.49 -25.54
N GLY A 24 35.10 -18.36 -24.24
CA GLY A 24 33.89 -18.56 -23.45
C GLY A 24 32.81 -17.54 -23.83
N GLN A 25 31.76 -18.03 -24.45
CA GLN A 25 30.50 -17.32 -24.56
C GLN A 25 29.92 -17.09 -23.15
N ARG A 26 29.97 -15.85 -22.72
CA ARG A 26 29.18 -15.38 -21.56
C ARG A 26 27.73 -15.68 -21.82
N ARG A 27 27.20 -16.71 -21.20
CA ARG A 27 25.75 -16.93 -21.08
C ARG A 27 25.16 -15.70 -20.40
N SER A 28 24.35 -14.93 -21.11
CA SER A 28 23.54 -13.87 -20.58
C SER A 28 22.72 -14.44 -19.42
N ARG A 29 23.00 -13.95 -18.23
CA ARG A 29 22.13 -14.21 -17.07
C ARG A 29 20.79 -13.59 -17.42
N HIS A 30 19.79 -14.42 -17.67
CA HIS A 30 18.40 -14.00 -17.67
C HIS A 30 18.16 -13.28 -16.37
N SER A 31 17.93 -11.98 -16.44
CA SER A 31 17.45 -11.18 -15.34
C SER A 31 16.13 -11.80 -14.86
N ARG A 32 16.15 -12.31 -13.64
CA ARG A 32 14.94 -12.79 -12.96
C ARG A 32 14.00 -11.58 -12.84
N PRO A 33 12.76 -11.63 -13.35
CA PRO A 33 11.79 -10.59 -13.10
C PRO A 33 11.49 -10.57 -11.59
N GLY A 34 11.55 -9.39 -10.97
CA GLY A 34 11.00 -9.16 -9.65
C GLY A 34 11.96 -9.11 -8.48
N ASN A 35 13.10 -8.48 -8.62
CA ASN A 35 13.79 -7.93 -7.46
C ASN A 35 13.18 -6.54 -7.17
N VAL A 36 12.11 -6.51 -6.39
CA VAL A 36 11.58 -5.27 -5.84
C VAL A 36 12.66 -4.73 -4.91
N ASP A 37 13.19 -3.58 -5.25
CA ASP A 37 14.18 -2.88 -4.45
C ASP A 37 13.64 -2.73 -3.02
N LEU A 38 14.36 -3.25 -2.05
CA LEU A 38 13.97 -3.26 -0.63
C LEU A 38 13.86 -1.86 -0.03
N ASN A 39 14.23 -0.84 -0.77
CA ASN A 39 14.09 0.57 -0.42
C ASN A 39 12.74 1.17 -0.80
N GLY A 40 11.81 0.38 -1.36
CA GLY A 40 10.39 0.68 -1.40
C GLY A 40 9.97 1.93 -2.16
N ALA A 41 10.79 2.46 -3.06
CA ALA A 41 10.32 3.45 -4.01
C ALA A 41 9.59 2.72 -5.14
N PRO A 42 8.37 3.13 -5.53
CA PRO A 42 7.76 2.61 -6.72
C PRO A 42 8.69 2.88 -7.90
N ALA A 43 9.02 1.84 -8.67
CA ALA A 43 9.89 1.93 -9.85
C ALA A 43 9.32 2.83 -10.97
N ILE A 44 8.16 3.43 -10.74
CA ILE A 44 7.26 3.98 -11.74
C ILE A 44 7.47 5.46 -11.99
N VAL A 45 8.10 6.20 -11.10
CA VAL A 45 8.16 7.64 -11.28
C VAL A 45 9.60 8.15 -11.25
N SER A 46 10.20 8.27 -12.45
CA SER A 46 11.46 8.97 -12.65
C SER A 46 11.31 10.49 -12.48
N GLU A 47 10.09 11.01 -12.64
CA GLU A 47 9.77 12.42 -12.54
C GLU A 47 9.42 12.80 -11.09
N THR A 48 9.85 14.01 -10.70
CA THR A 48 9.49 14.58 -9.41
C THR A 48 8.16 15.30 -9.53
N HIS A 49 7.13 14.77 -8.90
CA HIS A 49 5.81 15.40 -8.85
C HIS A 49 5.80 16.63 -7.93
N PRO A 50 4.95 17.62 -8.19
CA PRO A 50 4.78 18.74 -7.25
C PRO A 50 4.23 18.26 -5.90
N LEU A 51 3.27 17.33 -5.94
CA LEU A 51 2.59 16.77 -4.77
C LEU A 51 2.56 15.24 -4.83
N ALA A 52 2.61 14.57 -3.68
CA ALA A 52 2.20 13.17 -3.49
C ALA A 52 1.32 13.04 -2.25
N MET A 53 0.39 12.08 -2.29
CA MET A 53 -0.51 11.76 -1.19
C MET A 53 -0.12 10.43 -0.53
N VAL A 54 -0.23 10.37 0.78
CA VAL A 54 -0.09 9.13 1.56
C VAL A 54 -1.31 8.96 2.44
N TYR A 55 -2.05 7.87 2.25
CA TYR A 55 -3.25 7.55 3.02
C TYR A 55 -2.98 6.34 3.92
N GLY A 56 -3.11 6.53 5.22
CA GLY A 56 -2.86 5.49 6.23
C GLY A 56 -4.04 4.55 6.46
N GLY A 57 -3.76 3.43 7.12
CA GLY A 57 -4.75 2.46 7.57
C GLY A 57 -5.66 2.97 8.69
N GLY A 58 -6.78 2.29 8.90
CA GLY A 58 -7.73 2.69 9.95
C GLY A 58 -9.10 2.02 9.88
N GLY A 59 -9.24 0.89 9.17
CA GLY A 59 -10.52 0.20 8.98
C GLY A 59 -11.54 1.07 8.25
N ILE A 60 -12.82 0.79 8.42
CA ILE A 60 -13.91 1.54 7.77
C ILE A 60 -13.93 3.01 8.24
N PHE A 61 -13.70 3.26 9.53
CA PHE A 61 -13.47 4.61 10.05
C PHE A 61 -12.37 5.34 9.27
N GLY A 62 -11.25 4.65 9.00
CA GLY A 62 -10.13 5.20 8.24
C GLY A 62 -10.47 5.52 6.80
N ILE A 63 -11.34 4.72 6.14
CA ILE A 63 -11.84 5.01 4.79
C ILE A 63 -12.60 6.35 4.81
N GLY A 64 -13.63 6.47 5.66
CA GLY A 64 -14.42 7.71 5.77
C GLY A 64 -13.57 8.93 6.11
N TYR A 65 -12.59 8.76 7.00
CA TYR A 65 -11.68 9.84 7.36
C TYR A 65 -10.77 10.26 6.19
N CYS A 66 -10.11 9.30 5.53
CA CYS A 66 -9.19 9.61 4.43
C CYS A 66 -9.89 10.23 3.24
N VAL A 67 -11.06 9.69 2.84
CA VAL A 67 -11.86 10.23 1.73
C VAL A 67 -12.40 11.62 2.08
N GLY A 68 -12.92 11.80 3.29
CA GLY A 68 -13.39 13.11 3.74
C GLY A 68 -12.29 14.17 3.70
N VAL A 69 -11.11 13.86 4.28
CA VAL A 69 -9.96 14.79 4.22
C VAL A 69 -9.56 15.07 2.77
N ALA A 70 -9.51 14.06 1.90
CA ALA A 70 -9.13 14.24 0.50
C ALA A 70 -10.10 15.14 -0.25
N HIS A 71 -11.41 14.93 -0.07
CA HIS A 71 -12.44 15.77 -0.69
C HIS A 71 -12.38 17.21 -0.17
N GLY A 72 -12.20 17.41 1.14
CA GLY A 72 -12.04 18.76 1.69
C GLY A 72 -10.76 19.46 1.20
N LEU A 73 -9.65 18.73 1.01
CA LEU A 73 -8.44 19.25 0.40
C LEU A 73 -8.68 19.64 -1.07
N ALA A 74 -9.39 18.80 -1.83
CA ALA A 74 -9.74 19.07 -3.23
C ALA A 74 -10.60 20.32 -3.36
N GLU A 75 -11.65 20.45 -2.55
CA GLU A 75 -12.50 21.63 -2.48
C GLU A 75 -11.68 22.89 -2.14
N GLY A 76 -10.71 22.75 -1.25
CA GLY A 76 -9.75 23.81 -0.92
C GLY A 76 -8.69 24.09 -1.99
N GLY A 77 -8.78 23.45 -3.18
CA GLY A 77 -7.91 23.70 -4.33
C GLY A 77 -6.58 22.91 -4.32
N ILE A 78 -6.45 21.86 -3.50
CA ILE A 78 -5.28 20.97 -3.54
C ILE A 78 -5.53 19.85 -4.57
N PRO A 79 -4.65 19.62 -5.56
CA PRO A 79 -4.88 18.68 -6.67
C PRO A 79 -4.64 17.22 -6.24
N VAL A 80 -5.40 16.72 -5.27
CA VAL A 80 -5.21 15.39 -4.68
C VAL A 80 -5.50 14.24 -5.66
N ALA A 81 -6.45 14.43 -6.59
CA ALA A 81 -6.83 13.39 -7.55
C ALA A 81 -5.79 13.14 -8.65
N THR A 82 -4.95 14.14 -8.94
CA THR A 82 -3.90 14.06 -9.95
C THR A 82 -2.50 13.86 -9.35
N ALA A 83 -2.41 13.73 -8.04
CA ALA A 83 -1.17 13.44 -7.34
C ALA A 83 -0.96 11.93 -7.18
N PRO A 84 0.28 11.41 -7.34
CA PRO A 84 0.59 10.04 -6.95
C PRO A 84 0.16 9.76 -5.53
N ALA A 85 -0.55 8.65 -5.32
CA ALA A 85 -1.10 8.28 -4.03
C ALA A 85 -0.60 6.91 -3.59
N LEU A 86 -0.11 6.83 -2.35
CA LEU A 86 0.22 5.58 -1.67
C LEU A 86 -0.81 5.31 -0.58
N GLY A 87 -1.49 4.16 -0.69
CA GLY A 87 -2.47 3.71 0.29
C GLY A 87 -2.01 2.52 1.11
N THR A 88 -2.39 2.47 2.38
CA THR A 88 -2.21 1.30 3.26
C THR A 88 -3.56 0.93 3.86
N SER A 89 -4.03 -0.31 3.72
CA SER A 89 -5.30 -0.78 4.27
C SER A 89 -6.47 0.15 3.87
N ALA A 90 -7.20 0.73 4.81
CA ALA A 90 -8.22 1.76 4.55
C ALA A 90 -7.75 2.85 3.57
N GLY A 91 -6.48 3.24 3.65
CA GLY A 91 -5.88 4.24 2.77
C GLY A 91 -5.80 3.78 1.31
N SER A 92 -5.74 2.46 1.04
CA SER A 92 -5.77 1.94 -0.33
C SER A 92 -7.14 2.13 -1.00
N TRP A 93 -8.23 2.00 -0.23
CA TRP A 93 -9.58 2.35 -0.68
C TRP A 93 -9.69 3.83 -1.01
N ALA A 94 -9.20 4.69 -0.10
CA ALA A 94 -9.22 6.13 -0.31
C ALA A 94 -8.37 6.56 -1.51
N ALA A 95 -7.15 6.03 -1.66
CA ALA A 95 -6.27 6.35 -2.79
C ALA A 95 -6.93 5.97 -4.13
N SER A 96 -7.53 4.77 -4.20
CA SER A 96 -8.23 4.29 -5.39
C SER A 96 -9.48 5.12 -5.70
N ALA A 97 -10.31 5.39 -4.70
CA ALA A 97 -11.54 6.15 -4.86
C ALA A 97 -11.26 7.60 -5.32
N VAL A 98 -10.31 8.27 -4.70
CA VAL A 98 -9.93 9.64 -5.05
C VAL A 98 -9.36 9.72 -6.45
N ALA A 99 -8.50 8.78 -6.84
CA ALA A 99 -7.89 8.75 -8.17
C ALA A 99 -8.91 8.46 -9.29
N LEU A 100 -9.93 7.64 -8.99
CA LEU A 100 -11.02 7.33 -9.93
C LEU A 100 -12.18 8.34 -9.89
N GLY A 101 -12.16 9.30 -8.97
CA GLY A 101 -13.27 10.23 -8.77
C GLY A 101 -14.55 9.54 -8.27
N THR A 102 -14.41 8.42 -7.54
CA THR A 102 -15.55 7.68 -7.00
C THR A 102 -16.27 8.50 -5.94
N PRO A 103 -17.59 8.73 -6.06
CA PRO A 103 -18.37 9.45 -5.05
C PRO A 103 -18.32 8.76 -3.69
N TYR A 104 -18.35 9.54 -2.61
CA TYR A 104 -18.36 8.98 -1.27
C TYR A 104 -19.59 8.11 -0.99
N GLU A 105 -20.73 8.48 -1.57
CA GLU A 105 -22.00 7.76 -1.48
C GLU A 105 -21.86 6.31 -1.94
N ASP A 106 -21.10 6.05 -2.99
CA ASP A 106 -20.85 4.69 -3.50
C ASP A 106 -20.01 3.88 -2.52
N ILE A 107 -19.03 4.54 -1.87
CA ILE A 107 -18.16 3.89 -0.88
C ILE A 107 -18.92 3.53 0.38
N VAL A 108 -19.79 4.42 0.87
CA VAL A 108 -20.49 4.22 2.14
C VAL A 108 -21.65 3.22 2.04
N ASN A 109 -22.13 2.98 0.82
CA ASN A 109 -23.20 2.02 0.54
C ASN A 109 -22.67 0.59 0.34
N LEU A 110 -21.35 0.39 0.27
CA LEU A 110 -20.77 -0.94 0.22
C LEU A 110 -21.02 -1.70 1.52
N GLU A 111 -21.50 -2.93 1.38
CA GLU A 111 -21.63 -3.82 2.52
C GLU A 111 -20.26 -4.36 2.95
N ALA A 112 -19.83 -3.94 4.12
CA ALA A 112 -18.63 -4.50 4.72
C ALA A 112 -18.88 -5.96 5.12
N PRO A 113 -17.93 -6.88 4.85
CA PRO A 113 -18.10 -8.28 5.25
C PRO A 113 -18.06 -8.38 6.78
N PRO A 114 -18.85 -9.31 7.36
CA PRO A 114 -18.73 -9.57 8.79
C PRO A 114 -17.30 -9.99 9.14
N ILE A 115 -16.79 -9.57 10.29
CA ILE A 115 -15.47 -9.91 10.78
C ILE A 115 -15.57 -10.67 12.12
N PRO A 116 -14.78 -11.74 12.31
CA PRO A 116 -13.82 -12.32 11.33
C PRO A 116 -14.52 -13.01 10.16
N ASN A 117 -13.94 -12.90 8.96
CA ASN A 117 -14.40 -13.57 7.75
C ASN A 117 -13.29 -14.47 7.20
N ARG A 118 -13.66 -15.69 6.74
CA ARG A 118 -12.71 -16.66 6.20
C ARG A 118 -12.93 -16.95 4.70
N THR A 119 -13.88 -16.28 4.07
CA THR A 119 -14.19 -16.45 2.65
C THR A 119 -13.09 -15.83 1.79
N SER A 120 -12.33 -16.66 1.09
CA SER A 120 -11.26 -16.19 0.20
C SER A 120 -11.82 -15.27 -0.88
N GLY A 121 -11.11 -14.17 -1.16
CA GLY A 121 -11.50 -13.20 -2.19
C GLY A 121 -12.66 -12.26 -1.81
N VAL A 122 -13.18 -12.32 -0.58
CA VAL A 122 -14.32 -11.50 -0.16
C VAL A 122 -14.07 -10.00 -0.37
N LEU A 123 -12.90 -9.51 0.01
CA LEU A 123 -12.56 -8.09 -0.18
C LEU A 123 -12.41 -7.70 -1.65
N ALA A 124 -11.81 -8.57 -2.47
CA ALA A 124 -11.65 -8.31 -3.89
C ALA A 124 -13.01 -8.25 -4.61
N ARG A 125 -13.97 -9.09 -4.22
CA ARG A 125 -15.34 -9.04 -4.74
C ARG A 125 -16.00 -7.71 -4.41
N ILE A 126 -15.96 -7.29 -3.15
CA ILE A 126 -16.53 -6.01 -2.70
C ILE A 126 -15.82 -4.83 -3.39
N ALA A 127 -14.50 -4.87 -3.50
CA ALA A 127 -13.75 -3.81 -4.17
C ALA A 127 -14.06 -3.74 -5.68
N ARG A 128 -14.38 -4.88 -6.33
CA ARG A 128 -14.82 -4.91 -7.73
C ARG A 128 -16.20 -4.32 -7.94
N GLU A 129 -17.09 -4.37 -6.96
CA GLU A 129 -18.38 -3.69 -7.02
C GLU A 129 -18.21 -2.16 -7.14
N LEU A 130 -17.12 -1.62 -6.56
CA LEU A 130 -16.82 -0.19 -6.57
C LEU A 130 -15.88 0.22 -7.71
N PHE A 131 -14.82 -0.54 -7.95
CA PHE A 131 -13.73 -0.15 -8.85
C PHE A 131 -13.71 -0.95 -10.15
N GLY A 132 -14.53 -2.01 -10.30
CA GLY A 132 -14.45 -2.91 -11.44
C GLY A 132 -13.05 -3.53 -11.59
N GLU A 133 -12.58 -3.58 -12.83
CA GLU A 133 -11.21 -3.99 -13.19
C GLU A 133 -10.30 -2.78 -13.48
N ALA A 134 -10.64 -1.59 -12.96
CA ALA A 134 -9.87 -0.38 -13.20
C ALA A 134 -8.43 -0.52 -12.68
N THR A 135 -7.50 0.02 -13.47
CA THR A 135 -6.11 0.26 -13.09
C THR A 135 -5.85 1.76 -13.06
N HIS A 136 -4.87 2.22 -12.28
CA HIS A 136 -4.52 3.63 -12.25
C HIS A 136 -3.03 3.85 -11.94
N PRO A 137 -2.25 4.47 -12.86
CA PRO A 137 -0.79 4.58 -12.73
C PRO A 137 -0.32 5.47 -11.58
N LEU A 138 -1.17 6.34 -11.06
CA LEU A 138 -0.84 7.19 -9.91
C LEU A 138 -1.16 6.52 -8.55
N VAL A 139 -1.77 5.33 -8.54
CA VAL A 139 -2.09 4.63 -7.29
C VAL A 139 -1.07 3.53 -7.02
N SER A 140 -0.58 3.49 -5.80
CA SER A 140 0.23 2.39 -5.27
C SER A 140 -0.30 1.98 -3.91
N VAL A 141 -0.15 0.71 -3.55
CA VAL A 141 -0.56 0.23 -2.22
C VAL A 141 0.54 -0.54 -1.52
N SER A 142 0.57 -0.41 -0.20
CA SER A 142 1.46 -1.18 0.66
C SER A 142 0.79 -2.50 1.06
N ALA A 143 1.44 -3.62 0.82
CA ALA A 143 1.02 -4.95 1.27
C ALA A 143 2.21 -5.76 1.76
N VAL A 144 1.97 -6.78 2.59
CA VAL A 144 3.02 -7.64 3.16
C VAL A 144 2.84 -9.07 2.66
N THR A 145 3.90 -9.68 2.12
CA THR A 145 3.83 -11.10 1.72
C THR A 145 3.82 -12.03 2.92
N VAL A 146 2.91 -12.98 2.93
CA VAL A 146 2.76 -13.98 4.01
C VAL A 146 4.05 -14.77 4.21
N ARG A 147 4.65 -15.27 3.12
CA ARG A 147 5.81 -16.18 3.18
C ARG A 147 7.08 -15.50 3.70
N THR A 148 7.40 -14.30 3.21
CA THR A 148 8.67 -13.62 3.52
C THR A 148 8.53 -12.55 4.59
N ARG A 149 7.29 -12.17 4.94
CA ARG A 149 6.95 -11.05 5.85
C ARG A 149 7.58 -9.72 5.41
N ARG A 150 7.84 -9.56 4.11
CA ARG A 150 8.40 -8.33 3.54
C ARG A 150 7.29 -7.48 2.96
N ARG A 151 7.42 -6.17 3.13
CA ARG A 151 6.55 -5.19 2.49
C ARG A 151 6.83 -5.15 0.99
N HIS A 152 5.77 -4.99 0.22
CA HIS A 152 5.79 -4.69 -1.21
C HIS A 152 4.93 -3.45 -1.46
N ILE A 153 5.40 -2.58 -2.33
CA ILE A 153 4.60 -1.51 -2.90
C ILE A 153 4.12 -2.01 -4.24
N LEU A 154 2.82 -2.24 -4.34
CA LEU A 154 2.16 -2.78 -5.52
C LEU A 154 1.63 -1.65 -6.37
N ASP A 155 1.81 -1.77 -7.68
CA ASP A 155 1.54 -0.71 -8.66
C ASP A 155 0.12 -0.85 -9.24
N GLY A 156 -0.69 0.20 -9.10
CA GLY A 156 -2.04 0.28 -9.63
C GLY A 156 -2.11 0.44 -11.15
N GLY A 157 -1.02 0.82 -11.80
CA GLY A 157 -0.93 0.80 -13.26
C GLY A 157 -0.76 -0.61 -13.84
N HIS A 158 -0.34 -1.56 -13.00
CA HIS A 158 -0.06 -2.94 -13.41
C HIS A 158 -1.13 -3.94 -12.97
N TYR A 159 -1.76 -3.72 -11.82
CA TYR A 159 -2.77 -4.61 -11.24
C TYR A 159 -4.11 -3.89 -11.08
N PRO A 160 -5.24 -4.60 -11.18
CA PRO A 160 -6.55 -4.05 -10.85
C PRO A 160 -6.57 -3.48 -9.43
N LEU A 161 -7.11 -2.29 -9.27
CA LEU A 161 -7.19 -1.62 -7.96
C LEU A 161 -7.97 -2.46 -6.93
N ALA A 162 -8.98 -3.21 -7.37
CA ALA A 162 -9.73 -4.11 -6.52
C ALA A 162 -8.86 -5.19 -5.87
N ASP A 163 -7.93 -5.79 -6.62
CA ASP A 163 -6.99 -6.79 -6.09
C ASP A 163 -5.97 -6.15 -5.15
N LEU A 164 -5.48 -4.96 -5.49
CA LEU A 164 -4.54 -4.22 -4.66
C LEU A 164 -5.14 -3.83 -3.31
N VAL A 165 -6.36 -3.31 -3.33
CA VAL A 165 -7.11 -2.94 -2.13
C VAL A 165 -7.36 -4.16 -1.26
N ALA A 166 -7.77 -5.28 -1.86
CA ALA A 166 -7.97 -6.53 -1.13
C ALA A 166 -6.66 -7.05 -0.48
N ALA A 167 -5.53 -6.98 -1.19
CA ALA A 167 -4.24 -7.37 -0.66
C ALA A 167 -3.78 -6.48 0.49
N SER A 168 -3.98 -5.16 0.34
CA SER A 168 -3.58 -4.15 1.33
C SER A 168 -4.45 -4.12 2.58
N SER A 169 -5.68 -4.67 2.52
CA SER A 169 -6.66 -4.64 3.61
C SER A 169 -6.93 -6.02 4.24
N ALA A 170 -6.20 -7.06 3.86
CA ALA A 170 -6.33 -8.41 4.41
C ALA A 170 -5.72 -8.52 5.81
N VAL A 171 -6.41 -7.96 6.83
CA VAL A 171 -5.95 -7.92 8.22
C VAL A 171 -5.86 -9.34 8.81
N PRO A 172 -4.66 -9.80 9.23
CA PRO A 172 -4.49 -11.14 9.80
C PRO A 172 -5.40 -11.40 10.99
N GLY A 173 -6.04 -12.57 11.00
CA GLY A 173 -7.01 -12.95 12.03
C GLY A 173 -8.43 -12.42 11.82
N LEU A 174 -8.62 -11.37 11.02
CA LEU A 174 -9.94 -10.81 10.68
C LEU A 174 -10.37 -11.18 9.26
N LEU A 175 -9.45 -11.17 8.32
CA LEU A 175 -9.70 -11.38 6.90
C LEU A 175 -8.66 -12.33 6.28
N PRO A 176 -9.03 -13.14 5.28
CA PRO A 176 -8.10 -14.05 4.64
C PRO A 176 -7.07 -13.31 3.79
N PRO A 177 -5.84 -13.84 3.65
CA PRO A 177 -4.85 -13.30 2.73
C PRO A 177 -5.38 -13.28 1.30
N HIS A 178 -5.01 -12.24 0.53
CA HIS A 178 -5.35 -12.13 -0.88
C HIS A 178 -4.19 -12.58 -1.78
N ARG A 179 -4.51 -13.18 -2.94
CA ARG A 179 -3.52 -13.73 -3.87
C ARG A 179 -3.39 -12.86 -5.12
N ILE A 180 -2.16 -12.40 -5.40
CA ILE A 180 -1.79 -11.72 -6.65
C ILE A 180 -0.56 -12.46 -7.21
N ASP A 181 -0.58 -12.86 -8.47
CA ASP A 181 0.51 -13.57 -9.17
C ASP A 181 1.10 -14.74 -8.36
N GLY A 182 0.23 -15.57 -7.81
CA GLY A 182 0.64 -16.74 -7.04
C GLY A 182 1.17 -16.43 -5.63
N ARG A 183 1.33 -15.17 -5.25
CA ARG A 183 1.81 -14.75 -3.92
C ARG A 183 0.65 -14.35 -3.02
N LEU A 184 0.71 -14.74 -1.76
CA LEU A 184 -0.28 -14.36 -0.74
C LEU A 184 0.19 -13.10 -0.01
N TYR A 185 -0.72 -12.13 0.07
CA TYR A 185 -0.51 -10.86 0.73
C TYR A 185 -1.48 -10.66 1.90
N VAL A 186 -1.03 -9.94 2.88
CA VAL A 186 -1.80 -9.45 4.03
C VAL A 186 -1.62 -7.95 4.16
N ASP A 187 -2.42 -7.34 5.02
CA ASP A 187 -2.48 -5.89 5.27
C ASP A 187 -1.11 -5.25 5.43
N GLY A 188 -0.90 -4.15 4.71
CA GLY A 188 0.32 -3.35 4.76
C GLY A 188 0.60 -2.75 6.13
N GLY A 189 -0.43 -2.55 6.95
CA GLY A 189 -0.34 -2.09 8.34
C GLY A 189 0.48 -3.01 9.25
N MET A 190 0.68 -4.28 8.85
CA MET A 190 1.61 -5.19 9.52
C MET A 190 3.07 -4.73 9.43
N TRP A 191 3.39 -3.87 8.48
CA TRP A 191 4.70 -3.24 8.36
C TRP A 191 4.68 -1.80 8.90
N SER A 192 3.80 -0.98 8.36
CA SER A 192 3.59 0.41 8.76
C SER A 192 2.17 0.84 8.45
N ALA A 193 1.54 1.55 9.39
CA ALA A 193 0.19 2.08 9.19
C ALA A 193 0.09 3.12 8.05
N THR A 194 1.19 3.73 7.64
CA THR A 194 1.22 4.79 6.61
C THR A 194 2.19 4.51 5.47
N SER A 195 3.30 3.81 5.74
CA SER A 195 4.37 3.54 4.76
C SER A 195 4.92 4.82 4.09
N VAL A 196 5.00 5.94 4.81
CA VAL A 196 5.40 7.24 4.25
C VAL A 196 6.80 7.24 3.65
N ASP A 197 7.67 6.34 4.10
CA ASP A 197 9.01 6.14 3.56
C ASP A 197 9.04 5.66 2.10
N ALA A 198 7.90 5.13 1.61
CA ALA A 198 7.70 4.67 0.24
C ALA A 198 6.85 5.64 -0.61
N ALA A 199 6.60 6.84 -0.14
CA ALA A 199 5.90 7.86 -0.91
C ALA A 199 6.63 8.18 -2.23
N ALA A 200 5.85 8.47 -3.28
CA ALA A 200 6.40 8.86 -4.58
C ALA A 200 7.33 10.09 -4.46
N LYS A 201 8.31 10.17 -5.36
CA LYS A 201 9.20 11.34 -5.42
C LYS A 201 8.39 12.60 -5.74
N SER A 202 8.37 13.53 -4.80
CA SER A 202 7.60 14.77 -4.93
C SER A 202 8.26 15.91 -4.16
N LYS A 203 7.95 17.16 -4.51
CA LYS A 203 8.38 18.34 -3.76
C LYS A 203 7.67 18.43 -2.42
N SER A 204 6.39 18.07 -2.39
CA SER A 204 5.55 18.07 -1.20
C SER A 204 4.85 16.72 -1.00
N VAL A 205 4.70 16.29 0.24
CA VAL A 205 3.94 15.07 0.61
C VAL A 205 2.89 15.46 1.64
N ILE A 206 1.64 15.09 1.40
CA ILE A 206 0.57 15.18 2.40
C ILE A 206 0.29 13.77 2.94
N VAL A 207 0.42 13.60 4.23
CA VAL A 207 0.18 12.34 4.94
C VAL A 207 -1.13 12.44 5.72
N VAL A 208 -2.12 11.64 5.34
CA VAL A 208 -3.39 11.49 6.06
C VAL A 208 -3.29 10.22 6.90
N ALA A 209 -3.24 10.36 8.22
CA ALA A 209 -2.94 9.27 9.14
C ALA A 209 -4.07 9.05 10.17
N PRO A 210 -5.12 8.26 9.81
CA PRO A 210 -6.32 8.05 10.63
C PRO A 210 -6.06 7.52 12.03
N LEU A 211 -5.07 6.64 12.16
CA LEU A 211 -4.72 6.02 13.45
C LEU A 211 -3.72 6.83 14.27
N ALA A 212 -2.99 7.76 13.67
CA ALA A 212 -1.92 8.46 14.36
C ALA A 212 -2.46 9.63 15.19
N GLY A 213 -2.24 9.57 16.50
CA GLY A 213 -2.57 10.72 17.34
C GLY A 213 -2.83 10.37 18.80
N PRO A 214 -2.63 11.33 19.70
CA PRO A 214 -2.79 11.09 21.15
C PRO A 214 -4.23 10.80 21.53
N HIS A 215 -5.19 11.23 20.73
CA HIS A 215 -6.62 11.08 20.99
C HIS A 215 -7.19 9.73 20.50
N MET A 216 -6.40 8.94 19.76
CA MET A 216 -6.78 7.61 19.26
C MET A 216 -6.44 6.47 20.23
N GLY A 217 -6.30 6.78 21.52
CA GLY A 217 -6.00 5.81 22.56
C GLY A 217 -4.62 5.15 22.48
N PRO A 218 -4.42 3.95 23.06
CA PRO A 218 -3.13 3.26 23.04
C PRO A 218 -2.64 2.92 21.62
N ILE A 219 -3.55 2.49 20.74
CA ILE A 219 -3.22 2.19 19.34
C ILE A 219 -2.71 3.45 18.64
N GLY A 220 -3.38 4.57 18.82
CA GLY A 220 -2.98 5.84 18.21
C GLY A 220 -1.65 6.38 18.74
N ARG A 221 -1.34 6.14 20.02
CA ARG A 221 -0.01 6.47 20.55
C ARG A 221 1.09 5.63 19.92
N GLY A 222 0.87 4.31 19.77
CA GLY A 222 1.81 3.42 19.10
C GLY A 222 2.00 3.76 17.61
N ALA A 223 0.90 3.93 16.88
CA ALA A 223 0.93 4.32 15.49
C ALA A 223 1.60 5.70 15.29
N GLY A 224 1.29 6.66 16.15
CA GLY A 224 1.89 7.99 16.14
C GLY A 224 3.39 7.99 16.42
N TYR A 225 3.86 7.13 17.32
CA TYR A 225 5.28 6.97 17.61
C TYR A 225 6.04 6.41 16.38
N LEU A 226 5.51 5.34 15.78
CA LEU A 226 6.11 4.73 14.58
C LEU A 226 6.13 5.71 13.40
N LEU A 227 5.01 6.40 13.16
CA LEU A 227 4.93 7.44 12.14
C LEU A 227 5.92 8.57 12.40
N GLY A 228 6.07 9.00 13.65
CA GLY A 228 7.05 10.03 14.03
C GLY A 228 8.47 9.63 13.63
N ARG A 229 8.86 8.38 13.82
CA ARG A 229 10.17 7.84 13.40
C ARG A 229 10.30 7.82 11.87
N GLU A 230 9.26 7.38 11.15
CA GLU A 230 9.25 7.38 9.68
C GLU A 230 9.38 8.80 9.12
N LEU A 231 8.62 9.75 9.66
CA LEU A 231 8.68 11.17 9.28
C LEU A 231 10.06 11.78 9.54
N HIS A 232 10.65 11.47 10.70
CA HIS A 232 12.01 11.94 11.03
C HIS A 232 13.04 11.38 10.03
N ALA A 233 12.99 10.09 9.75
CA ALA A 233 13.87 9.45 8.77
C ALA A 233 13.64 9.98 7.36
N TRP A 234 12.38 10.25 6.97
CA TRP A 234 12.05 10.84 5.68
C TRP A 234 12.63 12.25 5.54
N LYS A 235 12.42 13.12 6.53
CA LYS A 235 12.98 14.49 6.54
C LYS A 235 14.50 14.52 6.51
N ALA A 236 15.16 13.60 7.19
CA ALA A 236 16.62 13.50 7.17
C ALA A 236 17.18 13.22 5.76
N ARG A 237 16.44 12.44 4.95
CA ARG A 237 16.80 12.09 3.57
C ARG A 237 16.36 13.12 2.54
N HIS A 238 15.34 13.94 2.85
CA HIS A 238 14.69 14.87 1.92
C HIS A 238 14.55 16.26 2.56
N ARG A 239 15.70 16.91 2.83
CA ARG A 239 15.74 18.19 3.55
C ARG A 239 15.10 19.34 2.78
N ASP A 240 15.11 19.24 1.46
CA ASP A 240 14.57 20.21 0.48
C ASP A 240 13.08 20.01 0.19
N ARG A 241 12.44 19.02 0.81
CA ARG A 241 11.04 18.68 0.53
C ARG A 241 10.13 18.97 1.71
N HIS A 242 8.89 19.28 1.38
CA HIS A 242 7.87 19.58 2.38
C HIS A 242 7.04 18.34 2.73
N ILE A 243 6.67 18.19 3.99
CA ILE A 243 5.74 17.16 4.45
C ILE A 243 4.71 17.76 5.40
N SER A 244 3.42 17.55 5.09
CA SER A 244 2.28 17.96 5.90
C SER A 244 1.59 16.73 6.47
N LEU A 245 1.35 16.72 7.78
CA LEU A 245 0.70 15.60 8.47
C LEU A 245 -0.69 16.01 8.94
N ILE A 246 -1.72 15.28 8.48
CA ILE A 246 -3.12 15.45 8.88
C ILE A 246 -3.52 14.24 9.74
N ARG A 247 -3.98 14.51 10.96
CA ARG A 247 -4.39 13.52 11.96
C ARG A 247 -5.78 13.87 12.49
N PRO A 248 -6.57 12.88 12.96
CA PRO A 248 -7.85 13.16 13.57
C PRO A 248 -7.75 14.18 14.71
N SER A 249 -8.61 15.20 14.65
CA SER A 249 -8.81 16.10 15.77
C SER A 249 -9.42 15.35 16.96
N ARG A 250 -9.45 15.97 18.15
CA ARG A 250 -10.06 15.37 19.34
C ARG A 250 -11.56 15.06 19.11
N ALA A 251 -12.26 15.90 18.37
CA ALA A 251 -13.67 15.70 18.04
C ALA A 251 -13.85 14.45 17.15
N ILE A 252 -13.03 14.31 16.11
CA ILE A 252 -13.05 13.17 15.19
C ILE A 252 -12.65 11.87 15.90
N ALA A 253 -11.61 11.90 16.72
CA ALA A 253 -11.12 10.71 17.44
C ALA A 253 -12.16 10.10 18.40
N ARG A 254 -13.13 10.88 18.87
CA ARG A 254 -14.25 10.37 19.69
C ARG A 254 -15.11 9.35 18.95
N TYR A 255 -15.24 9.48 17.62
CA TYR A 255 -15.99 8.51 16.80
C TYR A 255 -15.26 7.17 16.67
N ALA A 256 -13.92 7.16 16.67
CA ALA A 256 -13.17 5.91 16.72
C ALA A 256 -13.34 5.18 18.05
N GLY A 257 -13.46 5.94 19.14
CA GLY A 257 -13.54 5.39 20.48
C GLY A 257 -12.24 4.70 20.91
N VAL A 258 -12.32 3.87 21.96
CA VAL A 258 -11.15 3.17 22.52
C VAL A 258 -11.07 1.69 22.11
N ASN A 259 -12.19 1.10 21.69
CA ASN A 259 -12.24 -0.29 21.24
C ASN A 259 -11.77 -0.38 19.78
N PRO A 260 -10.73 -1.18 19.45
CA PRO A 260 -10.24 -1.34 18.08
C PRO A 260 -11.30 -1.83 17.08
N MET A 261 -12.28 -2.60 17.53
CA MET A 261 -13.36 -3.10 16.67
C MET A 261 -14.27 -1.98 16.15
N ASN A 262 -14.33 -0.84 16.86
CA ASN A 262 -15.05 0.34 16.38
C ASN A 262 -14.51 0.89 15.05
N LEU A 263 -13.26 0.60 14.70
CA LEU A 263 -12.68 0.99 13.42
C LEU A 263 -13.34 0.28 12.23
N PHE A 264 -14.04 -0.83 12.48
CA PHE A 264 -14.73 -1.62 11.45
C PHE A 264 -16.24 -1.37 11.45
N ASP A 265 -16.72 -0.41 12.22
CA ASP A 265 -18.12 -0.02 12.31
C ASP A 265 -18.47 0.96 11.16
N ALA A 266 -19.43 0.57 10.32
CA ALA A 266 -19.83 1.34 9.14
C ALA A 266 -20.47 2.69 9.51
N ASP A 267 -21.26 2.75 10.59
CA ASP A 267 -21.92 3.99 11.02
C ASP A 267 -20.90 5.01 11.51
N ARG A 268 -19.84 4.54 12.17
CA ARG A 268 -18.72 5.40 12.56
C ARG A 268 -17.93 5.92 11.37
N GLY A 269 -17.74 5.09 10.33
CA GLY A 269 -17.14 5.50 9.06
C GLY A 269 -17.95 6.58 8.35
N ARG A 270 -19.30 6.43 8.35
CA ARG A 270 -20.21 7.45 7.81
C ARG A 270 -20.17 8.74 8.61
N ALA A 271 -20.24 8.64 9.93
CA ALA A 271 -20.31 9.80 10.82
C ALA A 271 -19.01 10.63 10.82
N VAL A 272 -17.86 10.03 10.53
CA VAL A 272 -16.58 10.75 10.52
C VAL A 272 -16.37 11.55 9.25
N TYR A 273 -16.95 11.16 8.12
CA TYR A 273 -16.71 11.80 6.82
C TYR A 273 -16.95 13.32 6.81
N PRO A 274 -18.10 13.86 7.22
CA PRO A 274 -18.34 15.30 7.17
C PRO A 274 -17.34 16.08 8.04
N LEU A 275 -16.96 15.56 9.19
CA LEU A 275 -15.98 16.19 10.06
C LEU A 275 -14.57 16.16 9.46
N ALA A 276 -14.25 15.08 8.76
CA ALA A 276 -12.99 14.92 8.05
C ALA A 276 -12.90 15.84 6.85
N TYR A 277 -14.00 16.00 6.10
CA TYR A 277 -14.13 16.96 5.01
C TYR A 277 -13.86 18.39 5.48
N GLU A 278 -14.54 18.82 6.54
CA GLU A 278 -14.33 20.14 7.15
C GLU A 278 -12.87 20.33 7.63
N GLN A 279 -12.27 19.27 8.18
CA GLN A 279 -10.86 19.32 8.56
C GLN A 279 -9.95 19.47 7.33
N GLY A 280 -10.22 18.72 6.25
CA GLY A 280 -9.49 18.80 4.99
C GLY A 280 -9.54 20.20 4.39
N LEU A 281 -10.73 20.80 4.34
CA LEU A 281 -10.95 22.14 3.82
C LEU A 281 -10.16 23.20 4.61
N ARG A 282 -10.19 23.14 5.94
CA ARG A 282 -9.37 24.04 6.78
C ARG A 282 -7.87 23.83 6.55
N MET A 283 -7.42 22.56 6.47
CA MET A 283 -6.01 22.25 6.27
C MET A 283 -5.52 22.71 4.89
N ALA A 284 -6.37 22.70 3.86
CA ALA A 284 -6.02 23.20 2.53
C ALA A 284 -5.58 24.67 2.58
N ALA A 285 -6.28 25.52 3.33
CA ALA A 285 -5.91 26.91 3.51
C ALA A 285 -4.52 27.07 4.16
N GLU A 286 -4.17 26.20 5.12
CA GLU A 286 -2.90 26.24 5.86
C GLU A 286 -1.70 25.71 5.05
N ILE A 287 -1.94 24.79 4.12
CA ILE A 287 -0.88 24.09 3.42
C ILE A 287 -0.70 24.52 1.95
N ARG A 288 -1.65 25.28 1.39
CA ARG A 288 -1.63 25.71 -0.02
C ARG A 288 -0.31 26.38 -0.40
N ASP A 289 0.18 27.28 0.42
CA ASP A 289 1.43 28.00 0.17
C ASP A 289 2.69 27.11 0.26
N LYS A 290 2.54 25.92 0.86
CA LYS A 290 3.63 24.96 1.08
C LYS A 290 3.61 23.83 0.05
N VAL A 291 2.49 23.64 -0.63
CA VAL A 291 2.36 22.71 -1.76
C VAL A 291 2.70 23.51 -3.01
N ALA A 292 3.84 23.20 -3.63
CA ALA A 292 4.16 23.77 -4.94
C ALA A 292 3.12 23.25 -5.95
N VAL A 293 2.13 24.07 -6.24
CA VAL A 293 1.10 23.82 -7.27
C VAL A 293 1.61 24.34 -8.60
#